data_c64e0123bb0fa0f06aa7e7801473f86b
#
_entry.id   c64e0123bb0fa0f06aa7e7801473f86b
#
_cell.length_a   1.000
_cell.length_b   1.000
_cell.length_c   1.000
_cell.angle_alpha   90.00
_cell.angle_beta   90.00
_cell.angle_gamma   90.00
#
_symmetry.space_group_name_H-M   'P 1'
#
loop_
_entity.id
_entity.type
_entity.pdbx_description
1 polymer ?
#
loop_
_entity_poly.entity_id
_entity_poly.type
_entity_poly.pdbx_seq_one_letter_code
_entity_poly.pdbx_strand_id
1 'polypeptide(L)'
;MSNDYTFNPKLNPLPQSTVESWYKHVEEGTGRRYNKADVTGPRGVAKGCPVYEWNGITRAWRYSKENMERLSKEGRLVYSRTGMTYQKRYLDESKGISLSSWWDDIDMLRGITSGGERLGYPTQKPLKLLERILEVSSNENEVVLDAFCGCGTALVAAQKLKRQWIGIDISPTACRVMAKRLKKDCGLKEDEKLQEIGRGFVVRDLPKTEAELRKYPPFEFENWAVVALGGTKNARQVGDMGIDGRIYPVSAMPERRGARTGEMDFMNEWYPIQVKQKDKVGRPDIDAFEAVLIREERKLGYFVGFDFTGDALFELDRFRRKEGREIRPLRVREILEEELGDRS
;
A
#
# COMPACT_ATOMS: atom_id res chain seq x y z
N MET A 1 28.52 18.15 -0.45
CA MET A 1 27.17 17.59 -0.59
C MET A 1 26.29 18.72 -1.06
N SER A 2 25.57 18.56 -2.18
CA SER A 2 24.61 19.56 -2.66
C SER A 2 23.52 19.72 -1.59
N ASN A 3 23.17 20.96 -1.25
CA ASN A 3 22.01 21.27 -0.39
C ASN A 3 20.70 21.25 -1.17
N ASP A 4 20.70 20.67 -2.35
CA ASP A 4 19.61 20.64 -3.30
C ASP A 4 18.79 19.36 -3.06
N TYR A 5 17.90 19.43 -2.07
CA TYR A 5 16.93 18.38 -1.78
C TYR A 5 15.52 18.97 -1.67
N THR A 6 14.55 18.22 -2.14
CA THR A 6 13.14 18.57 -1.97
C THR A 6 12.66 18.11 -0.60
N PHE A 7 12.13 19.03 0.19
CA PHE A 7 11.43 18.74 1.42
C PHE A 7 10.16 19.58 1.51
N ASN A 8 9.01 18.93 1.40
CA ASN A 8 7.70 19.54 1.51
C ASN A 8 7.17 19.35 2.94
N PRO A 9 7.18 20.38 3.80
CA PRO A 9 6.67 20.26 5.16
C PRO A 9 5.19 19.86 5.13
N LYS A 10 4.88 18.69 5.68
CA LYS A 10 3.51 18.23 5.85
C LYS A 10 3.04 18.53 7.27
N LEU A 11 1.85 19.11 7.37
CA LEU A 11 1.20 19.38 8.63
C LEU A 11 0.05 18.41 8.83
N ASN A 12 0.03 17.74 9.97
CA ASN A 12 -1.09 16.91 10.37
C ASN A 12 -2.14 17.76 11.08
N PRO A 13 -3.43 17.43 10.96
CA PRO A 13 -4.45 18.03 11.81
C PRO A 13 -4.10 17.90 13.28
N LEU A 14 -4.48 18.89 14.08
CA LEU A 14 -4.30 18.79 15.54
C LEU A 14 -5.12 17.60 16.08
N PRO A 15 -4.51 16.70 16.87
CA PRO A 15 -5.26 15.67 17.57
C PRO A 15 -6.32 16.30 18.48
N GLN A 16 -7.48 15.65 18.63
CA GLN A 16 -8.57 16.16 19.46
C GLN A 16 -8.12 16.43 20.91
N SER A 17 -7.30 15.53 21.46
CA SER A 17 -6.71 15.70 22.81
C SER A 17 -5.85 16.96 22.92
N THR A 18 -5.11 17.33 21.88
CA THR A 18 -4.31 18.57 21.82
C THR A 18 -5.24 19.78 21.72
N VAL A 19 -6.29 19.72 20.89
CA VAL A 19 -7.29 20.79 20.82
C VAL A 19 -7.94 21.05 22.17
N GLU A 20 -8.35 20.01 22.88
CA GLU A 20 -8.97 20.11 24.20
C GLU A 20 -8.01 20.59 25.29
N SER A 21 -6.74 20.15 25.23
CA SER A 21 -5.74 20.51 26.26
C SER A 21 -5.13 21.89 26.06
N TRP A 22 -4.93 22.33 24.84
CA TRP A 22 -4.21 23.57 24.51
C TRP A 22 -5.16 24.76 24.27
N TYR A 23 -6.28 24.55 23.57
CA TYR A 23 -7.20 25.62 23.17
C TYR A 23 -8.42 25.70 24.14
N LYS A 24 -8.11 25.88 25.44
CA LYS A 24 -9.09 25.86 26.53
C LYS A 24 -9.89 27.15 26.65
N HIS A 25 -9.41 28.24 26.08
CA HIS A 25 -10.02 29.53 26.23
C HIS A 25 -10.91 29.85 25.05
N VAL A 26 -12.03 30.50 25.34
CA VAL A 26 -12.99 30.99 24.34
C VAL A 26 -13.02 32.51 24.45
N GLU A 27 -12.95 33.20 23.33
CA GLU A 27 -13.03 34.63 23.28
C GLU A 27 -14.48 35.08 23.32
N GLU A 28 -14.81 35.97 24.24
CA GLU A 28 -16.14 36.56 24.36
C GLU A 28 -16.45 37.41 23.10
N GLY A 29 -17.69 37.33 22.63
CA GLY A 29 -18.15 38.03 21.45
C GLY A 29 -17.90 37.34 20.11
N THR A 30 -16.75 36.65 19.94
CA THR A 30 -16.43 35.93 18.68
C THR A 30 -16.63 34.41 18.77
N GLY A 31 -16.63 33.86 19.99
CA GLY A 31 -16.69 32.42 20.23
C GLY A 31 -15.42 31.65 19.79
N ARG A 32 -14.38 32.34 19.35
CA ARG A 32 -13.14 31.69 18.86
C ARG A 32 -12.36 31.05 19.99
N ARG A 33 -11.96 29.81 19.78
CA ARG A 33 -11.08 29.10 20.75
C ARG A 33 -9.63 29.52 20.55
N TYR A 34 -8.91 29.74 21.66
CA TYR A 34 -7.50 30.13 21.60
C TYR A 34 -6.66 29.50 22.72
N ASN A 35 -5.35 29.47 22.47
CA ASN A 35 -4.30 29.14 23.41
C ASN A 35 -3.58 30.41 23.87
N LYS A 36 -3.18 30.48 25.14
CA LYS A 36 -2.33 31.56 25.70
C LYS A 36 -0.87 31.22 25.45
N ALA A 37 -0.27 31.87 24.45
CA ALA A 37 1.14 31.71 24.17
C ALA A 37 1.96 32.72 24.95
N ASP A 38 3.06 32.25 25.59
CA ASP A 38 4.01 33.10 26.29
C ASP A 38 4.73 34.02 25.31
N VAL A 39 4.75 35.31 25.62
CA VAL A 39 5.42 36.36 24.85
C VAL A 39 6.72 36.84 25.50
N THR A 40 7.17 36.15 26.53
CA THR A 40 8.47 36.46 27.16
C THR A 40 9.62 35.93 26.31
N GLY A 41 10.77 36.60 26.39
CA GLY A 41 11.96 36.19 25.66
C GLY A 41 12.56 34.91 26.29
N PRO A 42 12.61 33.77 25.55
CA PRO A 42 12.93 32.45 26.13
C PRO A 42 14.33 32.31 26.70
N ARG A 43 15.23 33.22 26.41
CA ARG A 43 16.63 33.26 26.92
C ARG A 43 17.10 34.66 27.35
N GLY A 44 16.15 35.54 27.64
CA GLY A 44 16.43 36.88 28.12
C GLY A 44 17.26 37.75 27.17
N VAL A 45 17.97 38.70 27.75
CA VAL A 45 18.81 39.70 27.04
C VAL A 45 19.94 39.05 26.25
N ALA A 46 20.46 37.91 26.72
CA ALA A 46 21.62 37.20 26.13
C ALA A 46 21.37 36.73 24.68
N LYS A 47 20.10 36.69 24.19
CA LYS A 47 19.74 36.35 22.82
C LYS A 47 19.12 37.52 22.04
N GLY A 48 19.39 38.77 22.45
CA GLY A 48 18.91 39.93 21.70
C GLY A 48 17.40 40.22 21.84
N CYS A 49 16.73 39.63 22.85
CA CYS A 49 15.34 39.97 23.13
C CYS A 49 15.26 41.38 23.69
N PRO A 50 14.41 42.30 23.15
CA PRO A 50 14.29 43.64 23.59
C PRO A 50 13.72 43.70 25.02
N VAL A 51 14.29 44.60 25.85
CA VAL A 51 13.83 44.84 27.21
C VAL A 51 13.12 46.17 27.28
N TYR A 52 11.88 46.13 27.71
CA TYR A 52 11.06 47.34 27.89
C TYR A 52 9.92 47.04 28.88
N GLU A 53 9.31 48.13 29.36
CA GLU A 53 8.12 48.05 30.19
C GLU A 53 6.86 47.85 29.34
N TRP A 54 6.05 46.82 29.70
CA TRP A 54 4.76 46.56 29.15
C TRP A 54 3.75 46.20 30.23
N ASN A 55 2.63 46.88 30.31
CA ASN A 55 1.60 46.68 31.32
C ASN A 55 2.16 46.63 32.76
N GLY A 56 3.08 47.56 33.11
CA GLY A 56 3.69 47.63 34.41
C GLY A 56 4.78 46.61 34.70
N ILE A 57 5.16 45.79 33.74
CA ILE A 57 6.19 44.75 33.90
C ILE A 57 7.36 45.04 32.95
N THR A 58 8.54 45.28 33.54
CA THR A 58 9.81 45.42 32.77
C THR A 58 10.51 44.07 32.68
N ARG A 59 10.68 43.54 31.45
CA ARG A 59 11.39 42.31 31.18
C ARG A 59 11.83 42.19 29.73
N ALA A 60 12.56 41.12 29.39
CA ALA A 60 12.86 40.75 28.02
C ALA A 60 11.61 40.15 27.35
N TRP A 61 11.18 40.70 26.23
CA TRP A 61 10.02 40.28 25.46
C TRP A 61 10.45 39.62 24.16
N ARG A 62 9.63 38.72 23.65
CA ARG A 62 9.83 38.02 22.35
C ARG A 62 9.67 38.95 21.16
N TYR A 63 8.81 39.95 21.29
CA TYR A 63 8.46 40.91 20.25
C TYR A 63 9.02 42.30 20.54
N SER A 64 9.26 43.11 19.49
CA SER A 64 9.54 44.52 19.65
C SER A 64 8.32 45.23 20.24
N LYS A 65 8.55 46.46 20.77
CA LYS A 65 7.46 47.26 21.37
C LYS A 65 6.37 47.57 20.35
N GLU A 66 6.75 47.91 19.12
CA GLU A 66 5.83 48.19 18.02
C GLU A 66 4.94 46.96 17.68
N ASN A 67 5.53 45.77 17.66
CA ASN A 67 4.77 44.53 17.45
C ASN A 67 3.83 44.23 18.62
N MET A 68 4.22 44.51 19.86
CA MET A 68 3.33 44.36 21.03
C MET A 68 2.16 45.36 20.97
N GLU A 69 2.42 46.58 20.57
CA GLU A 69 1.37 47.59 20.36
C GLU A 69 0.38 47.18 19.28
N ARG A 70 0.88 46.64 18.15
CA ARG A 70 0.04 46.10 17.10
C ARG A 70 -0.83 44.95 17.60
N LEU A 71 -0.26 43.97 18.27
CA LEU A 71 -1.01 42.82 18.85
C LEU A 71 -2.05 43.29 19.88
N SER A 72 -1.75 44.35 20.63
CA SER A 72 -2.70 44.97 21.56
C SER A 72 -3.88 45.60 20.84
N LYS A 73 -3.62 46.41 19.80
CA LYS A 73 -4.67 47.06 18.97
C LYS A 73 -5.56 46.01 18.26
N GLU A 74 -4.96 44.88 17.85
CA GLU A 74 -5.68 43.74 17.24
C GLU A 74 -6.49 42.94 18.25
N GLY A 75 -6.45 43.27 19.55
CA GLY A 75 -7.13 42.49 20.61
C GLY A 75 -6.53 41.13 20.87
N ARG A 76 -5.30 40.88 20.42
CA ARG A 76 -4.61 39.61 20.48
C ARG A 76 -3.81 39.37 21.77
N LEU A 77 -3.81 40.32 22.67
CA LEU A 77 -3.18 40.16 23.98
C LEU A 77 -4.21 39.85 25.06
N VAL A 78 -3.79 39.05 26.03
CA VAL A 78 -4.56 38.76 27.23
C VAL A 78 -3.63 38.82 28.45
N TYR A 79 -4.13 39.34 29.54
CA TYR A 79 -3.38 39.59 30.74
C TYR A 79 -3.79 38.64 31.87
N SER A 80 -2.83 38.17 32.64
CA SER A 80 -3.11 37.44 33.89
C SER A 80 -3.50 38.38 35.01
N ARG A 81 -3.97 37.85 36.12
CA ARG A 81 -4.21 38.64 37.36
C ARG A 81 -2.95 39.36 37.89
N THR A 82 -1.76 38.86 37.57
CA THR A 82 -0.48 39.41 37.95
C THR A 82 0.10 40.35 36.90
N GLY A 83 -0.66 40.77 35.89
CA GLY A 83 -0.23 41.65 34.79
C GLY A 83 0.58 40.96 33.67
N MET A 84 0.91 39.67 33.80
CA MET A 84 1.63 38.93 32.75
C MET A 84 0.86 38.89 31.46
N THR A 85 1.55 39.17 30.37
CA THR A 85 0.99 39.27 29.03
C THR A 85 1.18 37.97 28.26
N TYR A 86 0.13 37.55 27.58
CA TYR A 86 0.11 36.38 26.69
C TYR A 86 -0.54 36.75 25.36
N GLN A 87 -0.08 36.10 24.29
CA GLN A 87 -0.70 36.23 22.96
C GLN A 87 -1.80 35.18 22.80
N LYS A 88 -2.96 35.59 22.30
CA LYS A 88 -4.01 34.69 21.82
C LYS A 88 -3.56 34.06 20.50
N ARG A 89 -3.42 32.73 20.46
CA ARG A 89 -3.24 31.95 19.23
C ARG A 89 -4.51 31.19 19.01
N TYR A 90 -5.24 31.55 17.95
CA TYR A 90 -6.54 30.96 17.67
C TYR A 90 -6.43 29.59 17.01
N LEU A 91 -7.37 28.67 17.32
CA LEU A 91 -7.43 27.32 16.77
C LEU A 91 -7.65 27.33 15.25
N ASP A 92 -8.53 28.18 14.78
CA ASP A 92 -8.88 28.35 13.36
C ASP A 92 -7.74 28.94 12.51
N GLU A 93 -6.72 29.53 13.13
CA GLU A 93 -5.49 29.98 12.49
C GLU A 93 -4.38 28.92 12.53
N SER A 94 -4.59 27.81 13.26
CA SER A 94 -3.60 26.75 13.36
C SER A 94 -3.53 25.97 12.07
N LYS A 95 -2.37 25.92 11.46
CA LYS A 95 -2.11 25.08 10.28
C LYS A 95 -1.94 23.61 10.63
N GLY A 96 -1.99 23.22 11.90
CA GLY A 96 -1.70 21.87 12.38
C GLY A 96 -0.32 21.74 13.02
N ILE A 97 0.12 20.51 13.22
CA ILE A 97 1.45 20.18 13.74
C ILE A 97 2.33 19.57 12.67
N SER A 98 3.60 19.90 12.67
CA SER A 98 4.57 19.31 11.75
C SER A 98 4.60 17.79 11.89
N LEU A 99 4.73 17.10 10.77
CA LEU A 99 4.93 15.66 10.75
C LEU A 99 6.17 15.31 11.60
N SER A 100 5.97 14.41 12.57
CA SER A 100 7.06 13.91 13.40
C SER A 100 7.82 12.79 12.71
N SER A 101 8.95 12.35 13.27
CA SER A 101 9.66 11.15 12.83
C SER A 101 8.98 9.84 13.28
N TRP A 102 7.95 9.92 14.10
CA TRP A 102 7.15 8.80 14.56
C TRP A 102 5.77 8.82 13.87
N TRP A 103 5.43 7.73 13.18
CA TRP A 103 4.20 7.60 12.39
C TRP A 103 3.37 6.42 12.91
N ASP A 104 2.55 6.67 13.88
CA ASP A 104 1.64 5.69 14.51
C ASP A 104 0.22 5.68 13.92
N ASP A 105 -0.05 6.58 12.98
CA ASP A 105 -1.32 6.72 12.27
C ASP A 105 -1.41 5.93 10.96
N ILE A 106 -0.38 5.12 10.64
CA ILE A 106 -0.34 4.24 9.48
C ILE A 106 -0.42 2.79 9.95
N ASP A 107 -1.59 2.20 9.75
CA ASP A 107 -1.81 0.80 10.11
C ASP A 107 -1.06 -0.17 9.22
N MET A 108 -0.65 -1.30 9.80
CA MET A 108 -0.13 -2.43 9.05
C MET A 108 -1.23 -3.08 8.21
N LEU A 109 -0.86 -3.64 7.05
CA LEU A 109 -1.78 -4.44 6.23
C LEU A 109 -2.12 -5.76 6.94
N ARG A 110 -3.21 -5.77 7.70
CA ARG A 110 -3.69 -6.93 8.45
C ARG A 110 -4.94 -7.50 7.75
N GLY A 111 -4.81 -8.68 7.14
CA GLY A 111 -5.95 -9.51 6.68
C GLY A 111 -7.15 -8.73 6.14
N ILE A 112 -8.31 -9.00 6.69
CA ILE A 112 -9.61 -8.45 6.28
C ILE A 112 -9.75 -6.94 6.50
N THR A 113 -9.03 -6.37 7.47
CA THR A 113 -9.12 -4.94 7.82
C THR A 113 -8.47 -4.01 6.80
N SER A 114 -7.68 -4.55 5.86
CA SER A 114 -6.94 -3.77 4.85
C SER A 114 -7.80 -3.29 3.68
N GLY A 115 -9.13 -3.45 3.72
CA GLY A 115 -10.04 -2.88 2.72
C GLY A 115 -9.80 -3.32 1.27
N GLY A 116 -9.21 -4.51 1.05
CA GLY A 116 -8.89 -5.03 -0.29
C GLY A 116 -7.53 -4.55 -0.84
N GLU A 117 -6.77 -3.77 -0.09
CA GLU A 117 -5.43 -3.32 -0.51
C GLU A 117 -4.41 -4.46 -0.53
N ARG A 118 -4.61 -5.48 0.32
CA ARG A 118 -3.68 -6.60 0.45
C ARG A 118 -3.74 -7.52 -0.77
N LEU A 119 -2.61 -7.66 -1.46
CA LEU A 119 -2.46 -8.49 -2.66
C LEU A 119 -1.95 -9.92 -2.36
N GLY A 120 -1.66 -10.24 -1.09
CA GLY A 120 -0.95 -11.48 -0.74
C GLY A 120 0.56 -11.45 -1.02
N TYR A 121 1.11 -10.34 -1.48
CA TYR A 121 2.55 -10.20 -1.70
C TYR A 121 3.28 -10.06 -0.36
N PRO A 122 4.29 -10.92 -0.04
CA PRO A 122 4.83 -11.05 1.32
C PRO A 122 5.40 -9.77 1.92
N THR A 123 5.97 -8.89 1.09
CA THR A 123 6.66 -7.67 1.52
C THR A 123 5.89 -6.39 1.20
N GLN A 124 4.59 -6.51 0.87
CA GLN A 124 3.76 -5.35 0.54
C GLN A 124 3.71 -4.34 1.70
N LYS A 125 3.96 -3.08 1.37
CA LYS A 125 3.83 -1.95 2.31
C LYS A 125 2.48 -1.26 2.14
N PRO A 126 1.94 -0.61 3.19
CA PRO A 126 0.74 0.20 3.07
C PRO A 126 0.92 1.35 2.06
N LEU A 127 -0.07 1.58 1.22
CA LEU A 127 -0.03 2.65 0.22
C LEU A 127 0.15 4.03 0.87
N LYS A 128 -0.57 4.27 1.96
CA LYS A 128 -0.50 5.50 2.75
C LYS A 128 0.92 5.84 3.23
N LEU A 129 1.74 4.82 3.49
CA LEU A 129 3.15 5.01 3.87
C LEU A 129 3.95 5.60 2.70
N LEU A 130 3.81 5.03 1.51
CA LEU A 130 4.53 5.48 0.32
C LEU A 130 4.01 6.84 -0.16
N GLU A 131 2.70 7.08 -0.10
CA GLU A 131 2.11 8.39 -0.39
C GLU A 131 2.74 9.47 0.51
N ARG A 132 2.82 9.24 1.82
CA ARG A 132 3.45 10.17 2.76
C ARG A 132 4.92 10.44 2.44
N ILE A 133 5.70 9.39 2.17
CA ILE A 133 7.12 9.53 1.82
C ILE A 133 7.26 10.39 0.57
N LEU A 134 6.50 10.11 -0.48
CA LEU A 134 6.58 10.81 -1.76
C LEU A 134 6.08 12.27 -1.66
N GLU A 135 5.02 12.53 -0.89
CA GLU A 135 4.52 13.88 -0.67
C GLU A 135 5.57 14.80 -0.04
N VAL A 136 6.34 14.30 0.93
CA VAL A 136 7.35 15.13 1.62
C VAL A 136 8.67 15.23 0.87
N SER A 137 8.99 14.28 -0.01
CA SER A 137 10.31 14.17 -0.65
C SER A 137 10.33 14.42 -2.15
N SER A 138 9.19 14.72 -2.77
CA SER A 138 9.10 14.98 -4.22
C SER A 138 7.97 15.95 -4.56
N ASN A 139 8.04 16.52 -5.77
CA ASN A 139 7.01 17.40 -6.32
C ASN A 139 6.24 16.71 -7.46
N GLU A 140 5.08 17.27 -7.88
CA GLU A 140 4.36 16.79 -9.06
C GLU A 140 5.27 16.83 -10.29
N ASN A 141 5.15 15.84 -11.18
CA ASN A 141 5.93 15.62 -12.39
C ASN A 141 7.41 15.23 -12.20
N GLU A 142 7.92 15.16 -10.98
CA GLU A 142 9.25 14.58 -10.72
C GLU A 142 9.23 13.05 -10.90
N VAL A 143 10.40 12.47 -11.16
CA VAL A 143 10.56 11.03 -11.39
C VAL A 143 10.87 10.31 -10.08
N VAL A 144 10.05 9.32 -9.75
CA VAL A 144 10.26 8.40 -8.63
C VAL A 144 10.86 7.10 -9.18
N LEU A 145 12.03 6.73 -8.71
CA LEU A 145 12.67 5.45 -9.01
C LEU A 145 12.52 4.51 -7.82
N ASP A 146 11.95 3.33 -8.05
CA ASP A 146 11.98 2.20 -7.11
C ASP A 146 12.67 1.01 -7.78
N ALA A 147 13.93 0.77 -7.43
CA ALA A 147 14.77 -0.28 -8.03
C ALA A 147 14.49 -1.68 -7.48
N PHE A 148 13.61 -1.83 -6.49
CA PHE A 148 13.18 -3.08 -5.87
C PHE A 148 11.68 -3.05 -5.60
N CYS A 149 10.91 -2.71 -6.64
CA CYS A 149 9.54 -2.25 -6.51
C CYS A 149 8.51 -3.31 -6.08
N GLY A 150 8.86 -4.60 -6.09
CA GLY A 150 7.99 -5.68 -5.65
C GLY A 150 6.61 -5.61 -6.30
N CYS A 151 5.55 -5.50 -5.49
CA CYS A 151 4.19 -5.36 -5.98
C CYS A 151 3.80 -3.91 -6.38
N GLY A 152 4.78 -3.00 -6.52
CA GLY A 152 4.59 -1.65 -7.07
C GLY A 152 3.87 -0.66 -6.17
N THR A 153 3.94 -0.78 -4.86
CA THR A 153 3.25 0.17 -3.97
C THR A 153 3.74 1.61 -4.16
N ALA A 154 5.07 1.81 -4.34
CA ALA A 154 5.64 3.13 -4.62
C ALA A 154 5.18 3.70 -5.97
N LEU A 155 5.04 2.85 -6.99
CA LEU A 155 4.59 3.26 -8.32
C LEU A 155 3.12 3.71 -8.30
N VAL A 156 2.26 2.96 -7.60
CA VAL A 156 0.85 3.34 -7.42
C VAL A 156 0.74 4.66 -6.65
N ALA A 157 1.53 4.84 -5.60
CA ALA A 157 1.58 6.10 -4.85
C ALA A 157 2.04 7.26 -5.73
N ALA A 158 3.12 7.07 -6.51
CA ALA A 158 3.65 8.06 -7.43
C ALA A 158 2.61 8.47 -8.48
N GLN A 159 1.93 7.49 -9.10
CA GLN A 159 0.87 7.73 -10.08
C GLN A 159 -0.28 8.55 -9.49
N LYS A 160 -0.77 8.17 -8.31
CA LYS A 160 -1.86 8.90 -7.63
C LYS A 160 -1.48 10.33 -7.28
N LEU A 161 -0.23 10.55 -6.95
CA LEU A 161 0.33 11.85 -6.61
C LEU A 161 0.84 12.64 -7.83
N LYS A 162 0.58 12.16 -9.07
CA LYS A 162 1.00 12.79 -10.33
C LYS A 162 2.52 12.93 -10.49
N ARG A 163 3.28 11.95 -10.00
CA ARG A 163 4.72 11.82 -10.27
C ARG A 163 4.90 10.86 -11.44
N GLN A 164 5.96 11.07 -12.20
CA GLN A 164 6.48 10.05 -13.11
C GLN A 164 7.14 8.95 -12.28
N TRP A 165 7.23 7.74 -12.81
CA TRP A 165 7.84 6.66 -12.06
C TRP A 165 8.55 5.65 -12.97
N ILE A 166 9.58 5.03 -12.40
CA ILE A 166 10.32 3.90 -12.97
C ILE A 166 10.38 2.83 -11.89
N GLY A 167 9.87 1.64 -12.17
CA GLY A 167 9.97 0.48 -11.29
C GLY A 167 10.87 -0.58 -11.90
N ILE A 168 11.75 -1.15 -11.10
CA ILE A 168 12.62 -2.27 -11.47
C ILE A 168 12.44 -3.38 -10.45
N ASP A 169 12.30 -4.61 -10.91
CA ASP A 169 12.32 -5.80 -10.07
C ASP A 169 12.92 -6.97 -10.83
N ILE A 170 13.65 -7.83 -10.12
CA ILE A 170 14.25 -9.03 -10.71
C ILE A 170 13.21 -10.14 -10.93
N SER A 171 12.09 -10.11 -10.18
CA SER A 171 11.05 -11.12 -10.26
C SER A 171 10.03 -10.78 -11.34
N PRO A 172 9.90 -11.59 -12.40
CA PRO A 172 8.84 -11.44 -13.39
C PRO A 172 7.44 -11.47 -12.79
N THR A 173 7.26 -12.25 -11.72
CA THR A 173 6.03 -12.32 -10.95
C THR A 173 5.68 -10.99 -10.29
N ALA A 174 6.68 -10.31 -9.70
CA ALA A 174 6.49 -8.99 -9.12
C ALA A 174 6.04 -8.00 -10.19
N CYS A 175 6.71 -7.98 -11.35
CA CYS A 175 6.37 -7.12 -12.48
C CYS A 175 4.93 -7.34 -12.98
N ARG A 176 4.45 -8.59 -13.03
CA ARG A 176 3.06 -8.91 -13.41
C ARG A 176 2.04 -8.44 -12.39
N VAL A 177 2.28 -8.69 -11.09
CA VAL A 177 1.43 -8.20 -10.01
C VAL A 177 1.34 -6.68 -10.06
N MET A 178 2.46 -6.01 -10.29
CA MET A 178 2.54 -4.56 -10.42
C MET A 178 1.77 -4.05 -11.64
N ALA A 179 1.96 -4.66 -12.82
CA ALA A 179 1.22 -4.29 -14.03
C ALA A 179 -0.30 -4.43 -13.84
N LYS A 180 -0.76 -5.55 -13.28
CA LYS A 180 -2.17 -5.78 -12.94
C LYS A 180 -2.70 -4.74 -11.95
N ARG A 181 -1.90 -4.38 -10.96
CA ARG A 181 -2.24 -3.35 -9.98
C ARG A 181 -2.36 -1.95 -10.59
N LEU A 182 -1.43 -1.56 -11.45
CA LEU A 182 -1.48 -0.26 -12.16
C LEU A 182 -2.73 -0.14 -13.05
N LYS A 183 -3.10 -1.22 -13.75
CA LYS A 183 -4.36 -1.28 -14.51
C LYS A 183 -5.57 -1.09 -13.61
N LYS A 184 -5.66 -1.86 -12.52
CA LYS A 184 -6.80 -1.88 -11.62
C LYS A 184 -6.93 -0.62 -10.77
N ASP A 185 -5.84 -0.21 -10.09
CA ASP A 185 -5.88 0.84 -9.06
C ASP A 185 -5.70 2.25 -9.64
N CYS A 186 -5.07 2.36 -10.83
CA CYS A 186 -4.77 3.64 -11.49
C CYS A 186 -5.48 3.82 -12.82
N GLY A 187 -6.18 2.79 -13.35
CA GLY A 187 -6.85 2.86 -14.65
C GLY A 187 -5.91 3.00 -15.84
N LEU A 188 -4.63 2.66 -15.67
CA LEU A 188 -3.63 2.76 -16.73
C LEU A 188 -3.76 1.59 -17.72
N LYS A 189 -3.35 1.83 -18.98
CA LYS A 189 -3.23 0.78 -20.00
C LYS A 189 -1.75 0.49 -20.29
N GLU A 190 -1.44 -0.76 -20.60
CA GLU A 190 -0.10 -1.16 -21.04
C GLU A 190 0.04 -0.85 -22.54
N ASP A 191 0.49 0.37 -22.86
CA ASP A 191 0.57 0.89 -24.23
C ASP A 191 1.63 2.00 -24.27
N GLU A 192 2.57 1.91 -25.23
CA GLU A 192 3.66 2.89 -25.39
C GLU A 192 3.14 4.29 -25.73
N LYS A 193 2.16 4.40 -26.63
CA LYS A 193 1.59 5.70 -27.02
C LYS A 193 0.83 6.36 -25.88
N LEU A 194 0.17 5.58 -25.04
CA LEU A 194 -0.53 6.09 -23.88
C LEU A 194 0.44 6.46 -22.74
N GLN A 195 1.62 5.83 -22.68
CA GLN A 195 2.66 6.19 -21.73
C GLN A 195 3.15 7.63 -21.96
N GLU A 196 3.36 8.03 -23.20
CA GLU A 196 3.82 9.39 -23.57
C GLU A 196 2.87 10.49 -23.06
N ILE A 197 1.60 10.20 -22.95
CA ILE A 197 0.56 11.14 -22.45
C ILE A 197 0.15 10.86 -20.98
N GLY A 198 0.91 10.05 -20.26
CA GLY A 198 0.68 9.74 -18.84
C GLY A 198 -0.55 8.89 -18.54
N ARG A 199 -1.14 8.23 -19.55
CA ARG A 199 -2.31 7.35 -19.42
C ARG A 199 -2.00 5.87 -19.59
N GLY A 200 -0.73 5.54 -19.80
CA GLY A 200 -0.26 4.18 -19.99
C GLY A 200 1.07 3.91 -19.31
N PHE A 201 1.52 2.68 -19.45
CA PHE A 201 2.84 2.23 -19.02
C PHE A 201 3.34 1.13 -19.93
N VAL A 202 4.64 0.85 -19.87
CA VAL A 202 5.25 -0.24 -20.62
C VAL A 202 5.96 -1.17 -19.64
N VAL A 203 5.76 -2.46 -19.80
CA VAL A 203 6.52 -3.49 -19.11
C VAL A 203 7.51 -4.08 -20.10
N ARG A 204 8.78 -4.07 -19.73
CA ARG A 204 9.88 -4.68 -20.51
C ARG A 204 10.31 -5.97 -19.84
N ASP A 205 10.94 -6.85 -20.63
CA ASP A 205 11.58 -8.10 -20.18
C ASP A 205 10.65 -9.10 -19.45
N LEU A 206 9.33 -9.02 -19.66
CA LEU A 206 8.41 -10.07 -19.24
C LEU A 206 8.32 -11.19 -20.29
N PRO A 207 8.21 -12.47 -19.86
CA PRO A 207 8.01 -13.56 -20.79
C PRO A 207 6.65 -13.42 -21.48
N LYS A 208 6.71 -13.43 -22.81
CA LYS A 208 5.53 -13.34 -23.67
C LYS A 208 5.24 -14.66 -24.38
N THR A 209 6.16 -15.62 -24.26
CA THR A 209 6.11 -16.89 -24.99
C THR A 209 6.38 -18.08 -24.08
N GLU A 210 5.86 -19.26 -24.46
CA GLU A 210 6.21 -20.52 -23.79
C GLU A 210 7.72 -20.81 -23.81
N ALA A 211 8.41 -20.45 -24.91
CA ALA A 211 9.83 -20.68 -25.06
C ALA A 211 10.66 -19.90 -24.02
N GLU A 212 10.23 -18.71 -23.64
CA GLU A 212 10.84 -17.92 -22.58
C GLU A 212 10.54 -18.55 -21.21
N LEU A 213 9.31 -18.97 -20.93
CA LEU A 213 8.91 -19.60 -19.68
C LEU A 213 9.60 -20.97 -19.43
N ARG A 214 9.95 -21.69 -20.51
CA ARG A 214 10.75 -22.93 -20.41
C ARG A 214 12.16 -22.69 -19.87
N LYS A 215 12.70 -21.49 -20.05
CA LYS A 215 14.04 -21.10 -19.58
C LYS A 215 14.05 -20.52 -18.17
N TYR A 216 12.86 -20.29 -17.59
CA TYR A 216 12.79 -19.77 -16.23
C TYR A 216 13.33 -20.76 -15.21
N PRO A 217 13.92 -20.28 -14.12
CA PRO A 217 14.16 -21.13 -12.95
C PRO A 217 12.83 -21.75 -12.48
N PRO A 218 12.81 -23.01 -12.05
CA PRO A 218 11.57 -23.71 -11.67
C PRO A 218 10.70 -22.91 -10.71
N PHE A 219 11.31 -22.32 -9.69
CA PHE A 219 10.60 -21.51 -8.70
C PHE A 219 9.94 -20.25 -9.28
N GLU A 220 10.58 -19.59 -10.24
CA GLU A 220 9.98 -18.41 -10.91
C GLU A 220 8.87 -18.82 -11.87
N PHE A 221 8.99 -20.00 -12.50
CA PHE A 221 7.91 -20.55 -13.31
C PHE A 221 6.67 -20.90 -12.47
N GLU A 222 6.86 -21.57 -11.33
CA GLU A 222 5.79 -21.86 -10.37
C GLU A 222 5.11 -20.57 -9.90
N ASN A 223 5.90 -19.58 -9.54
CA ASN A 223 5.42 -18.26 -9.12
C ASN A 223 4.60 -17.56 -10.19
N TRP A 224 5.12 -17.58 -11.42
CA TRP A 224 4.39 -17.04 -12.57
C TRP A 224 3.02 -17.70 -12.72
N ALA A 225 2.97 -19.03 -12.74
CA ALA A 225 1.74 -19.78 -12.94
C ALA A 225 0.69 -19.50 -11.83
N VAL A 226 1.11 -19.51 -10.56
CA VAL A 226 0.22 -19.23 -9.42
C VAL A 226 -0.36 -17.82 -9.50
N VAL A 227 0.47 -16.81 -9.82
CA VAL A 227 0.02 -15.42 -9.93
C VAL A 227 -0.88 -15.18 -11.15
N ALA A 228 -0.55 -15.80 -12.28
CA ALA A 228 -1.36 -15.71 -13.48
C ALA A 228 -2.80 -16.22 -13.26
N LEU A 229 -2.97 -17.22 -12.40
CA LEU A 229 -4.28 -17.74 -12.01
C LEU A 229 -4.94 -16.93 -10.88
N GLY A 230 -4.36 -15.82 -10.44
CA GLY A 230 -4.86 -15.04 -9.31
C GLY A 230 -4.72 -15.75 -7.95
N GLY A 231 -3.87 -16.77 -7.89
CA GLY A 231 -3.59 -17.54 -6.68
C GLY A 231 -2.63 -16.83 -5.73
N THR A 232 -2.58 -17.33 -4.50
CA THR A 232 -1.62 -16.93 -3.47
C THR A 232 -0.60 -18.05 -3.30
N LYS A 233 0.69 -17.70 -3.31
CA LYS A 233 1.78 -18.66 -3.09
C LYS A 233 1.71 -19.31 -1.72
N ASN A 234 2.23 -20.51 -1.62
CA ASN A 234 2.45 -21.16 -0.33
C ASN A 234 3.59 -20.46 0.42
N ALA A 235 3.41 -20.19 1.71
CA ALA A 235 4.43 -19.51 2.53
C ALA A 235 5.69 -20.36 2.79
N ARG A 236 5.60 -21.69 2.60
CA ARG A 236 6.72 -22.62 2.76
C ARG A 236 7.20 -23.10 1.40
N GLN A 237 8.47 -22.91 1.11
CA GLN A 237 9.13 -23.30 -0.14
C GLN A 237 9.57 -24.77 -0.18
N VAL A 238 9.63 -25.44 0.98
CA VAL A 238 10.09 -26.82 1.09
C VAL A 238 9.12 -27.58 1.99
N GLY A 239 8.66 -28.74 1.52
CA GLY A 239 7.71 -29.57 2.26
C GLY A 239 6.26 -29.08 2.19
N ASP A 240 5.88 -28.47 1.07
CA ASP A 240 4.53 -27.96 0.77
C ASP A 240 3.49 -29.05 0.49
N MET A 241 3.90 -30.30 0.62
CA MET A 241 3.08 -31.50 0.40
C MET A 241 2.39 -31.55 -0.98
N GLY A 242 3.02 -30.96 -2.01
CA GLY A 242 2.51 -30.95 -3.39
C GLY A 242 1.48 -29.85 -3.68
N ILE A 243 1.57 -28.72 -2.98
CA ILE A 243 0.73 -27.53 -3.22
C ILE A 243 1.63 -26.33 -3.44
N ASP A 244 1.71 -25.83 -4.68
CA ASP A 244 2.53 -24.67 -5.04
C ASP A 244 1.80 -23.35 -4.75
N GLY A 245 0.47 -23.36 -4.78
CA GLY A 245 -0.35 -22.19 -4.50
C GLY A 245 -1.80 -22.53 -4.13
N ARG A 246 -2.56 -21.49 -3.77
CA ARG A 246 -3.97 -21.57 -3.40
C ARG A 246 -4.77 -20.48 -4.09
N ILE A 247 -5.94 -20.81 -4.64
CA ILE A 247 -6.94 -19.86 -5.13
C ILE A 247 -8.07 -19.79 -4.11
N TYR A 248 -8.43 -18.57 -3.71
CA TYR A 248 -9.59 -18.30 -2.88
C TYR A 248 -10.72 -17.77 -3.76
N PRO A 249 -11.86 -18.48 -3.87
CA PRO A 249 -12.97 -18.03 -4.70
C PRO A 249 -13.56 -16.71 -4.19
N VAL A 250 -14.03 -15.87 -5.10
CA VAL A 250 -14.64 -14.57 -4.76
C VAL A 250 -15.88 -14.74 -3.90
N SER A 251 -16.61 -15.85 -4.07
CA SER A 251 -17.77 -16.24 -3.25
C SER A 251 -17.44 -16.53 -1.78
N ALA A 252 -16.16 -16.83 -1.48
CA ALA A 252 -15.69 -17.03 -0.12
C ALA A 252 -15.33 -15.72 0.60
N MET A 253 -15.42 -14.56 -0.09
CA MET A 253 -15.23 -13.26 0.56
C MET A 253 -16.53 -12.86 1.28
N PRO A 254 -16.49 -12.56 2.59
CA PRO A 254 -17.68 -12.15 3.31
C PRO A 254 -18.24 -10.85 2.72
N GLU A 255 -19.52 -10.87 2.32
CA GLU A 255 -20.26 -9.64 2.02
C GLU A 255 -20.22 -8.74 3.25
N ARG A 256 -19.82 -7.48 3.04
CA ARG A 256 -19.81 -6.47 4.11
C ARG A 256 -21.23 -6.28 4.65
N ARG A 257 -21.58 -6.96 5.73
CA ARG A 257 -22.54 -6.50 6.78
C ARG A 257 -22.80 -7.57 7.83
N GLY A 258 -22.29 -7.36 9.04
CA GLY A 258 -23.02 -7.66 10.26
C GLY A 258 -23.16 -9.09 10.77
N ALA A 259 -22.35 -10.07 10.34
CA ALA A 259 -22.47 -11.42 10.90
C ALA A 259 -21.35 -11.71 11.93
N ARG A 260 -21.73 -11.70 13.19
CA ARG A 260 -20.90 -12.05 14.36
C ARG A 260 -20.83 -13.57 14.65
N THR A 261 -21.03 -14.43 13.68
CA THR A 261 -20.94 -15.90 13.84
C THR A 261 -20.53 -16.51 12.51
N GLY A 262 -19.28 -17.00 12.40
CA GLY A 262 -18.80 -17.72 11.22
C GLY A 262 -17.49 -17.22 10.62
N GLU A 263 -16.68 -16.46 11.34
CA GLU A 263 -15.41 -15.89 10.81
C GLU A 263 -14.35 -16.90 10.38
N MET A 264 -14.56 -18.21 10.57
CA MET A 264 -13.61 -19.26 10.16
C MET A 264 -14.03 -20.03 8.90
N ASP A 265 -15.27 -19.95 8.44
CA ASP A 265 -15.77 -20.83 7.37
C ASP A 265 -15.24 -20.45 5.98
N PHE A 266 -15.05 -19.17 5.69
CA PHE A 266 -14.52 -18.72 4.39
C PHE A 266 -13.02 -19.01 4.19
N MET A 267 -12.23 -19.12 5.27
CA MET A 267 -10.82 -19.52 5.19
C MET A 267 -10.66 -20.99 4.84
N ASN A 268 -11.73 -21.77 4.90
CA ASN A 268 -11.74 -23.19 4.57
C ASN A 268 -12.00 -23.46 3.08
N GLU A 269 -12.53 -22.49 2.31
CA GLU A 269 -12.80 -22.66 0.90
C GLU A 269 -11.65 -22.13 0.05
N TRP A 270 -10.74 -23.02 -0.34
CA TRP A 270 -9.63 -22.71 -1.24
C TRP A 270 -9.34 -23.90 -2.14
N TYR A 271 -8.75 -23.65 -3.29
CA TYR A 271 -8.42 -24.64 -4.29
C TYR A 271 -6.89 -24.75 -4.44
N PRO A 272 -6.30 -25.95 -4.35
CA PRO A 272 -4.87 -26.17 -4.54
C PRO A 272 -4.47 -25.97 -6.01
N ILE A 273 -3.28 -25.41 -6.21
CA ILE A 273 -2.60 -25.32 -7.50
C ILE A 273 -1.34 -26.17 -7.42
N GLN A 274 -1.12 -27.03 -8.40
CA GLN A 274 0.13 -27.73 -8.65
C GLN A 274 0.68 -27.28 -10.00
N VAL A 275 1.98 -27.01 -10.04
CA VAL A 275 2.68 -26.55 -11.24
C VAL A 275 3.84 -27.51 -11.55
N LYS A 276 3.99 -27.90 -12.83
CA LYS A 276 5.13 -28.70 -13.29
C LYS A 276 5.74 -28.11 -14.54
N GLN A 277 7.02 -27.73 -14.43
CA GLN A 277 7.82 -27.25 -15.56
C GLN A 277 8.33 -28.44 -16.39
N LYS A 278 7.40 -29.19 -16.99
CA LYS A 278 7.70 -30.33 -17.85
C LYS A 278 7.02 -30.12 -19.22
N ASP A 279 7.64 -30.64 -20.28
CA ASP A 279 7.06 -30.58 -21.63
C ASP A 279 5.70 -31.24 -21.68
N LYS A 280 5.56 -32.38 -21.00
CA LYS A 280 4.29 -33.09 -20.84
C LYS A 280 4.13 -33.62 -19.42
N VAL A 281 3.04 -33.27 -18.79
CA VAL A 281 2.60 -33.81 -17.51
C VAL A 281 2.06 -35.22 -17.75
N GLY A 282 2.58 -36.19 -17.03
CA GLY A 282 2.19 -37.58 -17.12
C GLY A 282 1.21 -38.00 -16.03
N ARG A 283 0.66 -39.21 -16.19
CA ARG A 283 -0.24 -39.81 -15.21
C ARG A 283 0.32 -39.81 -13.76
N PRO A 284 1.60 -40.19 -13.51
CA PRO A 284 2.11 -40.17 -12.14
C PRO A 284 2.06 -38.82 -11.44
N ASP A 285 2.17 -37.73 -12.19
CA ASP A 285 2.05 -36.37 -11.65
C ASP A 285 0.59 -36.09 -11.22
N ILE A 286 -0.39 -36.61 -12.01
CA ILE A 286 -1.83 -36.49 -11.71
C ILE A 286 -2.17 -37.35 -10.47
N ASP A 287 -1.76 -38.62 -10.44
CA ASP A 287 -1.99 -39.53 -9.30
C ASP A 287 -1.50 -38.91 -7.98
N ALA A 288 -0.31 -38.25 -8.00
CA ALA A 288 0.22 -37.56 -6.84
C ALA A 288 -0.67 -36.38 -6.40
N PHE A 289 -1.23 -35.62 -7.34
CA PHE A 289 -2.10 -34.48 -7.04
C PHE A 289 -3.53 -34.91 -6.64
N GLU A 290 -4.03 -36.03 -7.13
CA GLU A 290 -5.26 -36.66 -6.63
C GLU A 290 -5.16 -36.94 -5.12
N ALA A 291 -4.02 -37.51 -4.66
CA ALA A 291 -3.78 -37.75 -3.26
C ALA A 291 -3.80 -36.44 -2.44
N VAL A 292 -3.32 -35.34 -3.01
CA VAL A 292 -3.42 -34.00 -2.38
C VAL A 292 -4.87 -33.56 -2.22
N LEU A 293 -5.70 -33.64 -3.28
CA LEU A 293 -7.10 -33.26 -3.21
C LEU A 293 -7.88 -34.09 -2.18
N ILE A 294 -7.59 -35.39 -2.11
CA ILE A 294 -8.22 -36.29 -1.13
C ILE A 294 -7.80 -35.90 0.28
N ARG A 295 -6.51 -35.76 0.54
CA ARG A 295 -5.95 -35.41 1.84
C ARG A 295 -6.47 -34.06 2.36
N GLU A 296 -6.53 -33.07 1.51
CA GLU A 296 -6.99 -31.71 1.84
C GLU A 296 -8.52 -31.55 1.76
N GLU A 297 -9.23 -32.63 1.45
CA GLU A 297 -10.70 -32.67 1.30
C GLU A 297 -11.25 -31.64 0.28
N ARG A 298 -10.49 -31.37 -0.81
CA ARG A 298 -10.86 -30.39 -1.84
C ARG A 298 -11.62 -31.04 -2.98
N LYS A 299 -12.68 -30.34 -3.45
CA LYS A 299 -13.50 -30.79 -4.61
C LYS A 299 -12.91 -30.38 -5.93
N LEU A 300 -12.11 -29.32 -5.96
CA LEU A 300 -11.53 -28.74 -7.16
C LEU A 300 -10.05 -28.38 -6.90
N GLY A 301 -9.19 -28.66 -7.88
CA GLY A 301 -7.81 -28.20 -7.93
C GLY A 301 -7.39 -27.84 -9.35
N TYR A 302 -6.29 -27.12 -9.49
CA TYR A 302 -5.74 -26.68 -10.78
C TYR A 302 -4.35 -27.29 -10.97
N PHE A 303 -4.11 -27.84 -12.16
CA PHE A 303 -2.81 -28.38 -12.52
C PHE A 303 -2.25 -27.65 -13.73
N VAL A 304 -1.08 -27.00 -13.59
CA VAL A 304 -0.45 -26.21 -14.65
C VAL A 304 0.74 -26.97 -15.24
N GLY A 305 0.82 -27.03 -16.55
CA GLY A 305 1.95 -27.59 -17.31
C GLY A 305 1.98 -27.09 -18.74
N PHE A 306 3.07 -27.38 -19.47
CA PHE A 306 3.13 -27.00 -20.88
C PHE A 306 2.17 -27.80 -21.75
N ASP A 307 2.08 -29.11 -21.50
CA ASP A 307 1.09 -30.00 -22.14
C ASP A 307 0.83 -31.23 -21.24
N PHE A 308 -0.15 -32.04 -21.59
CA PHE A 308 -0.56 -33.25 -20.87
C PHE A 308 -0.53 -34.46 -21.79
N THR A 309 -0.12 -35.61 -21.28
CA THR A 309 -0.21 -36.89 -22.02
C THR A 309 -1.66 -37.35 -22.09
N GLY A 310 -1.97 -38.23 -23.08
CA GLY A 310 -3.31 -38.83 -23.19
C GLY A 310 -3.69 -39.60 -21.92
N ASP A 311 -2.76 -40.34 -21.32
CA ASP A 311 -2.97 -41.08 -20.07
C ASP A 311 -3.28 -40.17 -18.88
N ALA A 312 -2.61 -39.00 -18.81
CA ALA A 312 -2.91 -37.99 -17.80
C ALA A 312 -4.35 -37.44 -17.96
N LEU A 313 -4.74 -37.09 -19.17
CA LEU A 313 -6.11 -36.59 -19.46
C LEU A 313 -7.17 -37.65 -19.18
N PHE A 314 -6.89 -38.92 -19.51
CA PHE A 314 -7.78 -40.05 -19.18
C PHE A 314 -7.94 -40.20 -17.66
N GLU A 315 -6.84 -40.08 -16.90
CA GLU A 315 -6.85 -40.19 -15.43
C GLU A 315 -7.65 -39.04 -14.79
N LEU A 316 -7.53 -37.80 -15.28
CA LEU A 316 -8.33 -36.68 -14.81
C LEU A 316 -9.85 -36.92 -14.95
N ASP A 317 -10.26 -37.51 -16.10
CA ASP A 317 -11.67 -37.84 -16.32
C ASP A 317 -12.12 -39.02 -15.44
N ARG A 318 -11.28 -40.06 -15.29
CA ARG A 318 -11.51 -41.17 -14.36
C ARG A 318 -11.69 -40.68 -12.91
N PHE A 319 -10.79 -39.83 -12.42
CA PHE A 319 -10.83 -39.30 -11.07
C PHE A 319 -12.12 -38.51 -10.83
N ARG A 320 -12.51 -37.64 -11.77
CA ARG A 320 -13.76 -36.89 -11.69
C ARG A 320 -14.98 -37.78 -11.57
N ARG A 321 -15.05 -38.85 -12.38
CA ARG A 321 -16.19 -39.78 -12.38
C ARG A 321 -16.24 -40.64 -11.12
N LYS A 322 -15.10 -41.11 -10.63
CA LYS A 322 -15.01 -42.02 -9.52
C LYS A 322 -15.12 -41.34 -8.15
N GLU A 323 -14.40 -40.23 -7.97
CA GLU A 323 -14.27 -39.56 -6.67
C GLU A 323 -15.16 -38.32 -6.53
N GLY A 324 -15.83 -37.90 -7.62
CA GLY A 324 -16.62 -36.66 -7.63
C GLY A 324 -15.82 -35.39 -7.40
N ARG A 325 -14.51 -35.45 -7.62
CA ARG A 325 -13.55 -34.34 -7.47
C ARG A 325 -12.98 -33.98 -8.82
N GLU A 326 -12.66 -32.72 -9.04
CA GLU A 326 -12.19 -32.23 -10.33
C GLU A 326 -10.77 -31.67 -10.23
N ILE A 327 -9.90 -32.08 -11.14
CA ILE A 327 -8.60 -31.43 -11.39
C ILE A 327 -8.71 -30.78 -12.78
N ARG A 328 -8.57 -29.47 -12.85
CA ARG A 328 -8.56 -28.71 -14.11
C ARG A 328 -7.16 -28.58 -14.66
N PRO A 329 -6.86 -29.24 -15.79
CA PRO A 329 -5.59 -29.04 -16.47
C PRO A 329 -5.60 -27.68 -17.15
N LEU A 330 -4.52 -26.91 -16.96
CA LEU A 330 -4.31 -25.60 -17.58
C LEU A 330 -2.97 -25.61 -18.31
N ARG A 331 -3.00 -25.36 -19.62
CA ARG A 331 -1.78 -25.24 -20.41
C ARG A 331 -1.21 -23.84 -20.30
N VAL A 332 0.11 -23.75 -20.27
CA VAL A 332 0.84 -22.47 -20.23
C VAL A 332 0.39 -21.54 -21.35
N ARG A 333 0.18 -22.04 -22.56
CA ARG A 333 -0.31 -21.24 -23.70
C ARG A 333 -1.70 -20.65 -23.46
N GLU A 334 -2.61 -21.39 -22.83
CA GLU A 334 -3.96 -20.94 -22.53
C GLU A 334 -3.91 -19.77 -21.52
N ILE A 335 -3.06 -19.89 -20.51
CA ILE A 335 -2.82 -18.83 -19.51
C ILE A 335 -2.22 -17.57 -20.18
N LEU A 336 -1.24 -17.75 -21.09
CA LEU A 336 -0.64 -16.62 -21.82
C LEU A 336 -1.64 -15.94 -22.75
N GLU A 337 -2.49 -16.71 -23.44
CA GLU A 337 -3.54 -16.19 -24.32
C GLU A 337 -4.61 -15.42 -23.56
N GLU A 338 -5.02 -15.89 -22.39
CA GLU A 338 -5.98 -15.21 -21.54
C GLU A 338 -5.39 -13.89 -20.99
N GLU A 339 -4.11 -13.88 -20.59
CA GLU A 339 -3.40 -12.66 -20.20
C GLU A 339 -3.22 -11.68 -21.38
N LEU A 340 -3.11 -12.16 -22.63
CA LEU A 340 -3.02 -11.34 -23.83
C LEU A 340 -4.39 -10.84 -24.29
N GLY A 341 -5.46 -11.61 -24.08
CA GLY A 341 -6.85 -11.23 -24.37
C GLY A 341 -7.39 -10.10 -23.54
N ASP A 342 -6.93 -9.95 -22.30
CA ASP A 342 -7.19 -8.79 -21.44
C ASP A 342 -6.52 -7.47 -21.94
N ARG A 343 -5.78 -7.53 -23.06
CA ARG A 343 -5.10 -6.39 -23.69
C ARG A 343 -5.88 -5.73 -24.85
N SER A 344 -7.01 -6.31 -25.24
CA SER A 344 -7.83 -5.80 -26.38
C SER A 344 -8.95 -4.82 -25.92
#